data_d564f52b4b39a0e5cbe0ef2989174bb9
#
_entry.id   d564f52b4b39a0e5cbe0ef2989174bb9
#
_cell.length_a   1.000
_cell.length_b   1.000
_cell.length_c   1.000
_cell.angle_alpha   90.00
_cell.angle_beta   90.00
_cell.angle_gamma   90.00
#
_symmetry.space_group_name_H-M   'P 1'
#
loop_
_entity.id
_entity.type
_entity.pdbx_description
1 polymer ?
#
loop_
_entity_poly.entity_id
_entity_poly.type
_entity_poly.pdbx_seq_one_letter_code
_entity_poly.pdbx_strand_id
1 'polypeptide(L)'
;PAPASPEVLSRIADILFGGNAHIVRSESDRPNIHYYVRKVFAKKQAVLQLAKSECRPMIIFCGKRNTAEETARDINLCFGKETARFYHAGLERAEKDETEQWFFNAKEGILCATCAYGMGIDKRNIRTVIHLDVPSTVESYVQEAGRCGRDGDTANAILLWNRKDSLHFSQFDKNSRYFAMRIFAETTACRRQTLLDALGAEQAVCDGCDLCDARKGIKTSSENLIADYSIVLKLVKRKNKFYTKETLEKDAVKLLNAESRRILGLNIWNHKAFESIFSQLISDSKLKIAKYLWKGRIYTA
;
A
#
# COMPACT_ATOMS: atom_id res chain seq x y z
N PRO A 1 -3.49 -21.75 1.15
CA PRO A 1 -4.87 -21.30 1.01
C PRO A 1 -5.13 -20.14 1.96
N ALA A 2 -5.93 -19.15 1.52
CA ALA A 2 -6.35 -18.08 2.42
C ALA A 2 -7.22 -18.68 3.54
N PRO A 3 -7.10 -18.19 4.79
CA PRO A 3 -7.99 -18.62 5.84
C PRO A 3 -9.43 -18.22 5.49
N ALA A 4 -10.33 -19.17 5.53
CA ALA A 4 -11.74 -18.92 5.32
C ALA A 4 -12.35 -18.30 6.58
N SER A 5 -13.22 -17.27 6.40
CA SER A 5 -13.94 -16.67 7.53
C SER A 5 -14.87 -17.70 8.22
N PRO A 6 -15.24 -17.49 9.50
CA PRO A 6 -16.17 -18.37 10.20
C PRO A 6 -17.47 -18.60 9.42
N GLU A 7 -18.00 -17.56 8.79
CA GLU A 7 -19.23 -17.64 7.98
C GLU A 7 -19.06 -18.53 6.75
N VAL A 8 -17.92 -18.43 6.06
CA VAL A 8 -17.61 -19.29 4.90
C VAL A 8 -17.46 -20.73 5.33
N LEU A 9 -16.79 -20.99 6.45
CA LEU A 9 -16.61 -22.35 6.99
C LEU A 9 -17.94 -22.97 7.43
N SER A 10 -18.80 -22.21 8.14
CA SER A 10 -20.13 -22.66 8.51
C SER A 10 -20.94 -23.02 7.27
N ARG A 11 -20.94 -22.15 6.26
CA ARG A 11 -21.67 -22.39 5.02
C ARG A 11 -21.16 -23.62 4.25
N ILE A 12 -19.85 -23.86 4.25
CA ILE A 12 -19.25 -25.07 3.67
C ILE A 12 -19.68 -26.32 4.48
N ALA A 13 -19.63 -26.22 5.81
CA ALA A 13 -20.07 -27.31 6.68
C ALA A 13 -21.53 -27.65 6.44
N ASP A 14 -22.41 -26.66 6.34
CA ASP A 14 -23.83 -26.83 6.08
C ASP A 14 -24.10 -27.47 4.71
N ILE A 15 -23.46 -26.94 3.65
CA ILE A 15 -23.71 -27.37 2.25
C ILE A 15 -23.13 -28.76 1.98
N LEU A 16 -21.90 -29.02 2.44
CA LEU A 16 -21.17 -30.26 2.07
C LEU A 16 -21.36 -31.39 3.11
N PHE A 17 -21.63 -31.05 4.37
CA PHE A 17 -21.63 -32.01 5.47
C PHE A 17 -22.89 -31.94 6.35
N GLY A 18 -23.94 -31.24 5.91
CA GLY A 18 -25.19 -31.10 6.65
C GLY A 18 -25.01 -30.53 8.08
N GLY A 19 -24.03 -29.64 8.26
CA GLY A 19 -23.69 -29.05 9.56
C GLY A 19 -22.78 -29.91 10.45
N ASN A 20 -22.51 -31.16 10.11
CA ASN A 20 -21.69 -32.11 10.88
C ASN A 20 -20.26 -32.16 10.33
N ALA A 21 -19.47 -31.09 10.50
CA ALA A 21 -18.07 -31.05 10.08
C ALA A 21 -17.14 -30.76 11.26
N HIS A 22 -16.06 -31.53 11.38
CA HIS A 22 -14.96 -31.19 12.26
C HIS A 22 -14.01 -30.22 11.51
N ILE A 23 -13.99 -28.96 11.94
CA ILE A 23 -13.21 -27.92 11.29
C ILE A 23 -11.84 -27.82 11.98
N VAL A 24 -10.78 -28.30 11.29
CA VAL A 24 -9.40 -28.11 11.74
C VAL A 24 -8.85 -26.85 11.06
N ARG A 25 -8.47 -25.84 11.85
CA ARG A 25 -7.79 -24.63 11.38
C ARG A 25 -6.31 -24.75 11.68
N SER A 26 -5.47 -24.50 10.68
CA SER A 26 -4.07 -24.18 10.94
C SER A 26 -3.95 -22.76 11.45
N GLU A 27 -2.88 -22.44 12.17
CA GLU A 27 -2.59 -21.08 12.61
C GLU A 27 -2.63 -20.12 11.41
N SER A 28 -3.54 -19.15 11.49
CA SER A 28 -3.69 -18.12 10.44
C SER A 28 -2.64 -17.02 10.58
N ASP A 29 -1.93 -17.00 11.70
CA ASP A 29 -0.90 -16.00 11.97
C ASP A 29 0.42 -16.35 11.29
N ARG A 30 1.09 -15.29 10.85
CA ARG A 30 2.44 -15.31 10.29
C ARG A 30 3.29 -14.31 11.07
N PRO A 31 3.89 -14.72 12.20
CA PRO A 31 4.58 -13.82 13.12
C PRO A 31 5.74 -13.08 12.43
N ASN A 32 6.39 -13.69 11.46
CA ASN A 32 7.49 -13.10 10.70
C ASN A 32 7.06 -12.01 9.68
N ILE A 33 5.75 -11.79 9.44
CA ILE A 33 5.27 -10.71 8.58
C ILE A 33 4.92 -9.50 9.43
N HIS A 34 5.58 -8.36 9.16
CA HIS A 34 5.28 -7.08 9.77
C HIS A 34 4.31 -6.27 8.93
N TYR A 35 3.22 -5.80 9.54
CA TYR A 35 2.14 -5.11 8.84
C TYR A 35 2.22 -3.59 9.02
N TYR A 36 2.27 -2.87 7.91
CA TYR A 36 2.36 -1.40 7.90
C TYR A 36 1.25 -0.80 7.05
N VAL A 37 0.65 0.28 7.53
CA VAL A 37 -0.25 1.11 6.73
C VAL A 37 0.35 2.51 6.60
N ARG A 38 0.58 2.95 5.37
CA ARG A 38 1.15 4.28 5.08
C ARG A 38 0.09 5.18 4.49
N LYS A 39 -0.31 6.20 5.24
CA LYS A 39 -1.23 7.24 4.77
C LYS A 39 -0.46 8.19 3.87
N VAL A 40 -0.76 8.16 2.58
CA VAL A 40 -0.06 8.93 1.54
C VAL A 40 -1.04 9.63 0.62
N PHE A 41 -0.66 10.77 0.06
CA PHE A 41 -1.49 11.51 -0.88
C PHE A 41 -1.12 11.18 -2.34
N ALA A 42 0.14 10.91 -2.60
CA ALA A 42 0.67 10.56 -3.90
C ALA A 42 1.22 9.12 -3.90
N LYS A 43 0.34 8.13 -4.09
CA LYS A 43 0.69 6.69 -3.99
C LYS A 43 1.81 6.26 -4.94
N LYS A 44 1.85 6.77 -6.18
CA LYS A 44 2.93 6.45 -7.15
C LYS A 44 4.31 6.89 -6.62
N GLN A 45 4.40 8.10 -6.06
CA GLN A 45 5.64 8.62 -5.48
C GLN A 45 6.06 7.82 -4.25
N ALA A 46 5.10 7.42 -3.42
CA ALA A 46 5.36 6.57 -2.27
C ALA A 46 5.91 5.20 -2.68
N VAL A 47 5.35 4.59 -3.73
CA VAL A 47 5.86 3.32 -4.29
C VAL A 47 7.32 3.45 -4.75
N LEU A 48 7.68 4.52 -5.48
CA LEU A 48 9.06 4.73 -5.93
C LEU A 48 10.02 4.91 -4.74
N GLN A 49 9.59 5.60 -3.68
CA GLN A 49 10.38 5.74 -2.46
C GLN A 49 10.56 4.37 -1.77
N LEU A 50 9.49 3.61 -1.59
CA LEU A 50 9.54 2.28 -0.99
C LEU A 50 10.34 1.29 -1.84
N ALA A 51 10.22 1.34 -3.17
CA ALA A 51 11.02 0.53 -4.08
C ALA A 51 12.53 0.76 -3.94
N LYS A 52 12.95 1.94 -3.45
CA LYS A 52 14.35 2.25 -3.15
C LYS A 52 14.78 1.84 -1.74
N SER A 53 13.90 2.00 -0.75
CA SER A 53 14.27 1.89 0.68
C SER A 53 13.99 0.52 1.29
N GLU A 54 13.01 -0.21 0.77
CA GLU A 54 12.61 -1.50 1.34
C GLU A 54 13.42 -2.67 0.78
N CYS A 55 13.51 -3.74 1.57
CA CYS A 55 14.23 -4.95 1.20
C CYS A 55 13.57 -5.66 0.02
N ARG A 56 14.39 -6.23 -0.85
CA ARG A 56 13.98 -7.01 -2.03
C ARG A 56 14.37 -8.49 -1.84
N PRO A 57 13.79 -9.43 -2.60
CA PRO A 57 12.81 -9.27 -3.68
C PRO A 57 11.47 -8.71 -3.20
N MET A 58 10.76 -7.99 -4.10
CA MET A 58 9.55 -7.25 -3.75
C MET A 58 8.42 -7.55 -4.73
N ILE A 59 7.18 -7.59 -4.21
CA ILE A 59 5.96 -7.57 -5.03
C ILE A 59 5.19 -6.28 -4.75
N ILE A 60 4.69 -5.64 -5.82
CA ILE A 60 3.81 -4.49 -5.75
C ILE A 60 2.47 -4.88 -6.37
N PHE A 61 1.43 -5.01 -5.55
CA PHE A 61 0.09 -5.31 -6.00
C PHE A 61 -0.63 -4.07 -6.50
N CYS A 62 -1.13 -4.16 -7.74
CA CYS A 62 -1.85 -3.13 -8.47
C CYS A 62 -3.26 -3.62 -8.80
N GLY A 63 -4.26 -2.75 -8.67
CA GLY A 63 -5.65 -3.10 -8.94
C GLY A 63 -6.01 -3.25 -10.43
N LYS A 64 -5.16 -2.70 -11.34
CA LYS A 64 -5.40 -2.71 -12.78
C LYS A 64 -4.13 -3.11 -13.54
N ARG A 65 -4.33 -3.74 -14.72
CA ARG A 65 -3.24 -4.14 -15.63
C ARG A 65 -2.34 -2.96 -16.00
N ASN A 66 -2.93 -1.90 -16.52
CA ASN A 66 -2.19 -0.68 -16.91
C ASN A 66 -1.40 -0.06 -15.75
N THR A 67 -1.94 -0.13 -14.52
CA THR A 67 -1.23 0.37 -13.34
C THR A 67 0.00 -0.48 -13.04
N ALA A 68 -0.07 -1.80 -13.22
CA ALA A 68 1.08 -2.68 -13.03
C ALA A 68 2.18 -2.40 -14.06
N GLU A 69 1.82 -2.26 -15.34
CA GLU A 69 2.74 -1.92 -16.42
C GLU A 69 3.39 -0.55 -16.23
N GLU A 70 2.58 0.49 -15.94
CA GLU A 70 3.09 1.85 -15.67
C GLU A 70 4.03 1.88 -14.46
N THR A 71 3.69 1.16 -13.38
CA THR A 71 4.51 1.12 -12.17
C THR A 71 5.86 0.45 -12.44
N ALA A 72 5.88 -0.67 -13.16
CA ALA A 72 7.13 -1.32 -13.56
C ALA A 72 7.99 -0.44 -14.46
N ARG A 73 7.37 0.27 -15.43
CA ARG A 73 8.05 1.22 -16.30
C ARG A 73 8.66 2.38 -15.50
N ASP A 74 7.90 2.97 -14.58
CA ASP A 74 8.38 4.08 -13.74
C ASP A 74 9.56 3.65 -12.86
N ILE A 75 9.51 2.44 -12.29
CA ILE A 75 10.62 1.85 -11.51
C ILE A 75 11.84 1.66 -12.39
N ASN A 76 11.70 1.11 -13.59
CA ASN A 76 12.81 0.92 -14.51
C ASN A 76 13.42 2.22 -15.01
N LEU A 77 12.62 3.27 -15.19
CA LEU A 77 13.12 4.61 -15.53
C LEU A 77 13.93 5.21 -14.36
N CYS A 78 13.54 4.93 -13.12
CA CYS A 78 14.19 5.48 -11.93
C CYS A 78 15.44 4.69 -11.51
N PHE A 79 15.42 3.35 -11.62
CA PHE A 79 16.44 2.49 -10.99
C PHE A 79 17.24 1.64 -11.97
N GLY A 80 16.95 1.74 -13.25
CA GLY A 80 17.63 1.00 -14.33
C GLY A 80 16.75 -0.09 -14.93
N LYS A 81 17.04 -0.41 -16.18
CA LYS A 81 16.34 -1.46 -16.92
C LYS A 81 16.44 -2.80 -16.19
N GLU A 82 15.40 -3.61 -16.31
CA GLU A 82 15.30 -4.96 -15.70
C GLU A 82 15.24 -4.96 -14.14
N THR A 83 15.05 -3.80 -13.48
CA THR A 83 14.80 -3.76 -12.03
C THR A 83 13.42 -4.29 -11.71
N ALA A 84 12.42 -4.01 -12.57
CA ALA A 84 11.05 -4.43 -12.40
C ALA A 84 10.47 -5.04 -13.67
N ARG A 85 9.62 -6.05 -13.48
CA ARG A 85 8.72 -6.59 -14.51
C ARG A 85 7.28 -6.54 -14.04
N PHE A 86 6.33 -6.64 -14.95
CA PHE A 86 4.90 -6.67 -14.61
C PHE A 86 4.29 -8.05 -14.89
N TYR A 87 3.20 -8.36 -14.18
CA TYR A 87 2.47 -9.61 -14.34
C TYR A 87 0.97 -9.41 -14.18
N HIS A 88 0.19 -9.85 -15.16
CA HIS A 88 -1.28 -9.81 -15.11
C HIS A 88 -1.91 -10.85 -16.04
N ALA A 89 -3.20 -11.08 -15.89
CA ALA A 89 -3.92 -12.10 -16.65
C ALA A 89 -3.89 -11.89 -18.18
N GLY A 90 -3.66 -10.64 -18.63
CA GLY A 90 -3.62 -10.30 -20.06
C GLY A 90 -2.31 -10.62 -20.78
N LEU A 91 -1.26 -11.08 -20.08
CA LEU A 91 -0.04 -11.54 -20.71
C LEU A 91 -0.26 -12.88 -21.40
N GLU A 92 0.46 -13.11 -22.50
CA GLU A 92 0.55 -14.41 -23.14
C GLU A 92 1.25 -15.43 -22.23
N ARG A 93 1.02 -16.72 -22.47
CA ARG A 93 1.59 -17.77 -21.62
C ARG A 93 3.11 -17.73 -21.56
N ALA A 94 3.76 -17.55 -22.70
CA ALA A 94 5.21 -17.43 -22.77
C ALA A 94 5.76 -16.25 -21.98
N GLU A 95 5.11 -15.08 -22.05
CA GLU A 95 5.49 -13.90 -21.28
C GLU A 95 5.32 -14.10 -19.78
N LYS A 96 4.25 -14.82 -19.37
CA LYS A 96 4.03 -15.20 -17.97
C LYS A 96 5.15 -16.08 -17.47
N ASP A 97 5.44 -17.18 -18.20
CA ASP A 97 6.46 -18.15 -17.85
C ASP A 97 7.85 -17.48 -17.75
N GLU A 98 8.19 -16.60 -18.71
CA GLU A 98 9.44 -15.82 -18.69
C GLU A 98 9.53 -14.89 -17.48
N THR A 99 8.45 -14.15 -17.19
CA THR A 99 8.40 -13.20 -16.06
C THR A 99 8.48 -13.93 -14.72
N GLU A 100 7.83 -15.08 -14.62
CA GLU A 100 7.86 -15.94 -13.42
C GLU A 100 9.26 -16.50 -13.19
N GLN A 101 9.89 -17.03 -14.22
CA GLN A 101 11.25 -17.55 -14.13
C GLN A 101 12.27 -16.45 -13.80
N TRP A 102 12.13 -15.26 -14.43
CA TRP A 102 12.96 -14.11 -14.11
C TRP A 102 12.81 -13.74 -12.63
N PHE A 103 11.58 -13.58 -12.13
CA PHE A 103 11.34 -13.18 -10.75
C PHE A 103 11.81 -14.25 -9.77
N PHE A 104 11.61 -15.53 -10.09
CA PHE A 104 12.07 -16.64 -9.26
C PHE A 104 13.58 -16.59 -9.04
N ASN A 105 14.36 -16.30 -10.08
CA ASN A 105 15.82 -16.24 -10.03
C ASN A 105 16.35 -14.90 -9.51
N ALA A 106 15.58 -13.83 -9.57
CA ALA A 106 16.01 -12.49 -9.16
C ALA A 106 16.24 -12.40 -7.65
N LYS A 107 17.44 -11.96 -7.25
CA LYS A 107 17.76 -11.67 -5.84
C LYS A 107 17.16 -10.34 -5.35
N GLU A 108 17.08 -9.36 -6.26
CA GLU A 108 16.60 -8.00 -5.96
C GLU A 108 15.52 -7.51 -6.95
N GLY A 109 14.82 -8.42 -7.60
CA GLY A 109 13.77 -8.10 -8.54
C GLY A 109 12.51 -7.51 -7.89
N ILE A 110 11.81 -6.64 -8.62
CA ILE A 110 10.52 -6.09 -8.24
C ILE A 110 9.48 -6.58 -9.24
N LEU A 111 8.42 -7.22 -8.75
CA LEU A 111 7.30 -7.66 -9.57
C LEU A 111 6.08 -6.78 -9.34
N CYS A 112 5.65 -6.04 -10.36
CA CYS A 112 4.41 -5.27 -10.33
C CYS A 112 3.27 -6.15 -10.85
N ALA A 113 2.36 -6.58 -9.99
CA ALA A 113 1.38 -7.61 -10.35
C ALA A 113 -0.06 -7.21 -10.00
N THR A 114 -1.01 -7.76 -10.72
CA THR A 114 -2.41 -7.80 -10.27
C THR A 114 -2.64 -9.06 -9.42
N CYS A 115 -3.83 -9.21 -8.83
CA CYS A 115 -4.22 -10.42 -8.09
C CYS A 115 -4.11 -11.73 -8.91
N ALA A 116 -3.95 -11.62 -10.25
CA ALA A 116 -3.70 -12.76 -11.13
C ALA A 116 -2.35 -13.46 -10.85
N TYR A 117 -1.38 -12.79 -10.26
CA TYR A 117 -0.16 -13.40 -9.76
C TYR A 117 -0.47 -14.15 -8.47
N GLY A 118 -0.60 -15.45 -8.54
CA GLY A 118 -0.98 -16.12 -7.32
C GLY A 118 -1.13 -17.63 -7.36
N MET A 119 -1.36 -18.21 -8.48
CA MET A 119 -1.52 -19.66 -8.60
C MET A 119 -0.22 -20.28 -9.15
N GLY A 120 0.54 -20.97 -8.29
CA GLY A 120 1.65 -21.83 -8.73
C GLY A 120 3.07 -21.34 -8.46
N ILE A 121 3.29 -20.11 -8.01
CA ILE A 121 4.66 -19.61 -7.79
C ILE A 121 5.00 -19.62 -6.31
N ASP A 122 6.06 -20.35 -5.97
CA ASP A 122 6.56 -20.46 -4.60
C ASP A 122 7.97 -19.84 -4.44
N LYS A 123 8.09 -18.54 -4.72
CA LYS A 123 9.29 -17.81 -4.33
C LYS A 123 9.23 -17.51 -2.83
N ARG A 124 10.05 -18.21 -2.05
CA ARG A 124 9.97 -18.18 -0.58
C ARG A 124 10.56 -16.92 0.05
N ASN A 125 11.62 -16.39 -0.54
CA ASN A 125 12.44 -15.31 0.01
C ASN A 125 11.97 -13.88 -0.37
N ILE A 126 10.70 -13.66 -0.63
CA ILE A 126 10.17 -12.31 -0.87
C ILE A 126 10.23 -11.53 0.45
N ARG A 127 10.87 -10.34 0.44
CA ARG A 127 11.07 -9.53 1.65
C ARG A 127 10.04 -8.46 1.84
N THR A 128 9.44 -7.96 0.75
CA THR A 128 8.44 -6.88 0.85
C THR A 128 7.28 -7.13 -0.10
N VAL A 129 6.07 -6.95 0.40
CA VAL A 129 4.84 -6.83 -0.39
C VAL A 129 4.27 -5.45 -0.18
N ILE A 130 4.01 -4.72 -1.27
CA ILE A 130 3.39 -3.40 -1.25
C ILE A 130 2.03 -3.49 -1.95
N HIS A 131 0.98 -3.02 -1.30
CA HIS A 131 -0.32 -2.83 -1.93
C HIS A 131 -0.45 -1.35 -2.35
N LEU A 132 -0.25 -1.08 -3.64
CA LEU A 132 -0.49 0.24 -4.24
C LEU A 132 -1.98 0.54 -4.27
N ASP A 133 -2.77 -0.43 -4.69
CA ASP A 133 -4.22 -0.40 -4.60
C ASP A 133 -4.69 -1.37 -3.50
N VAL A 134 -5.76 -0.99 -2.83
CA VAL A 134 -6.28 -1.74 -1.68
C VAL A 134 -7.05 -2.96 -2.16
N PRO A 135 -6.73 -4.18 -1.70
CA PRO A 135 -7.56 -5.36 -1.97
C PRO A 135 -8.99 -5.17 -1.45
N SER A 136 -9.94 -5.82 -2.10
CA SER A 136 -11.36 -5.66 -1.77
C SER A 136 -11.72 -6.20 -0.38
N THR A 137 -11.01 -7.22 0.11
CA THR A 137 -11.29 -7.88 1.39
C THR A 137 -10.03 -8.18 2.18
N VAL A 138 -10.18 -8.40 3.48
CA VAL A 138 -9.08 -8.80 4.38
C VAL A 138 -8.48 -10.14 3.97
N GLU A 139 -9.30 -11.09 3.51
CA GLU A 139 -8.83 -12.40 3.05
C GLU A 139 -7.90 -12.26 1.84
N SER A 140 -8.29 -11.43 0.86
CA SER A 140 -7.44 -11.13 -0.31
C SER A 140 -6.13 -10.45 0.12
N TYR A 141 -6.22 -9.47 1.03
CA TYR A 141 -5.03 -8.80 1.56
C TYR A 141 -4.08 -9.78 2.25
N VAL A 142 -4.58 -10.63 3.14
CA VAL A 142 -3.74 -11.60 3.87
C VAL A 142 -3.14 -12.65 2.92
N GLN A 143 -3.90 -13.08 1.90
CA GLN A 143 -3.40 -14.00 0.88
C GLN A 143 -2.25 -13.39 0.07
N GLU A 144 -2.38 -12.13 -0.34
CA GLU A 144 -1.37 -11.40 -1.09
C GLU A 144 -0.17 -11.05 -0.22
N ALA A 145 -0.39 -10.53 0.99
CA ALA A 145 0.66 -10.26 1.98
C ALA A 145 1.41 -11.54 2.39
N GLY A 146 0.70 -12.65 2.53
CA GLY A 146 1.28 -13.95 2.88
C GLY A 146 2.24 -14.56 1.85
N ARG A 147 2.47 -13.88 0.72
CA ARG A 147 3.50 -14.26 -0.26
C ARG A 147 4.91 -13.92 0.18
N CYS A 148 5.08 -12.93 1.05
CA CYS A 148 6.41 -12.65 1.59
C CYS A 148 6.76 -13.55 2.79
N GLY A 149 8.06 -13.70 3.04
CA GLY A 149 8.61 -14.41 4.18
C GLY A 149 8.21 -15.89 4.30
N ARG A 150 7.97 -16.61 3.21
CA ARG A 150 7.61 -18.04 3.25
C ARG A 150 8.75 -18.94 3.74
N ASP A 151 9.95 -18.42 3.76
CA ASP A 151 11.16 -19.05 4.33
C ASP A 151 11.27 -18.88 5.86
N GLY A 152 10.35 -18.13 6.49
CA GLY A 152 10.35 -17.85 7.92
C GLY A 152 11.09 -16.56 8.30
N ASP A 153 11.87 -15.99 7.40
CA ASP A 153 12.55 -14.72 7.66
C ASP A 153 11.59 -13.54 7.71
N THR A 154 11.99 -12.49 8.43
CA THR A 154 11.21 -11.25 8.55
C THR A 154 10.91 -10.63 7.18
N ALA A 155 9.66 -10.25 7.00
CA ALA A 155 9.18 -9.63 5.77
C ALA A 155 8.14 -8.54 6.07
N ASN A 156 8.04 -7.53 5.19
CA ASN A 156 7.18 -6.37 5.35
C ASN A 156 5.98 -6.43 4.40
N ALA A 157 4.78 -6.23 4.93
CA ALA A 157 3.55 -6.04 4.16
C ALA A 157 3.07 -4.59 4.35
N ILE A 158 3.14 -3.79 3.30
CA ILE A 158 2.88 -2.35 3.33
C ILE A 158 1.64 -2.01 2.52
N LEU A 159 0.60 -1.48 3.15
CA LEU A 159 -0.60 -0.97 2.49
C LEU A 159 -0.50 0.55 2.32
N LEU A 160 -0.63 1.04 1.09
CA LEU A 160 -0.77 2.47 0.81
C LEU A 160 -2.24 2.87 0.89
N TRP A 161 -2.54 3.81 1.78
CA TRP A 161 -3.89 4.25 2.08
C TRP A 161 -4.05 5.74 1.88
N ASN A 162 -5.16 6.15 1.25
CA ASN A 162 -5.52 7.55 1.13
C ASN A 162 -7.02 7.78 1.36
N ARG A 163 -7.46 9.04 1.27
CA ARG A 163 -8.87 9.39 1.48
C ARG A 163 -9.81 8.78 0.45
N LYS A 164 -9.37 8.59 -0.81
CA LYS A 164 -10.23 7.96 -1.82
C LYS A 164 -10.53 6.52 -1.45
N ASP A 165 -9.54 5.80 -0.91
CA ASP A 165 -9.74 4.45 -0.40
C ASP A 165 -10.74 4.47 0.77
N SER A 166 -10.55 5.38 1.74
CA SER A 166 -11.46 5.52 2.88
C SER A 166 -12.92 5.78 2.43
N LEU A 167 -13.12 6.69 1.47
CA LEU A 167 -14.44 6.98 0.91
C LEU A 167 -15.03 5.79 0.15
N HIS A 168 -14.21 5.08 -0.62
CA HIS A 168 -14.65 3.88 -1.33
C HIS A 168 -15.16 2.81 -0.35
N PHE A 169 -14.37 2.48 0.67
CA PHE A 169 -14.76 1.46 1.64
C PHE A 169 -15.87 1.91 2.60
N SER A 170 -16.10 3.21 2.78
CA SER A 170 -17.22 3.73 3.60
C SER A 170 -18.60 3.49 3.00
N GLN A 171 -18.69 3.12 1.72
CA GLN A 171 -19.95 2.83 1.03
C GLN A 171 -20.49 1.44 1.38
N PHE A 172 -19.67 0.56 1.95
CA PHE A 172 -20.08 -0.78 2.33
C PHE A 172 -20.69 -0.79 3.74
N ASP A 173 -21.54 -1.78 3.99
CA ASP A 173 -22.08 -2.04 5.33
C ASP A 173 -20.93 -2.26 6.33
N LYS A 174 -21.08 -1.72 7.55
CA LYS A 174 -20.05 -1.76 8.59
C LYS A 174 -19.67 -3.18 9.02
N ASN A 175 -20.58 -4.13 8.91
CA ASN A 175 -20.36 -5.53 9.26
C ASN A 175 -19.87 -6.36 8.06
N SER A 176 -19.72 -5.76 6.89
CA SER A 176 -19.27 -6.47 5.70
C SER A 176 -17.75 -6.74 5.73
N ARG A 177 -17.33 -7.83 5.13
CA ARG A 177 -15.91 -8.16 4.91
C ARG A 177 -15.16 -7.08 4.09
N TYR A 178 -15.88 -6.31 3.28
CA TYR A 178 -15.31 -5.19 2.53
C TYR A 178 -14.96 -4.03 3.46
N PHE A 179 -15.85 -3.68 4.39
CA PHE A 179 -15.60 -2.62 5.36
C PHE A 179 -14.47 -2.96 6.33
N ALA A 180 -14.20 -4.24 6.58
CA ALA A 180 -13.10 -4.71 7.42
C ALA A 180 -11.73 -4.20 6.94
N MET A 181 -11.52 -3.99 5.63
CA MET A 181 -10.30 -3.35 5.10
C MET A 181 -10.13 -1.91 5.58
N ARG A 182 -11.22 -1.16 5.70
CA ARG A 182 -11.18 0.18 6.29
C ARG A 182 -10.85 0.14 7.77
N ILE A 183 -11.47 -0.78 8.52
CA ILE A 183 -11.16 -0.98 9.95
C ILE A 183 -9.67 -1.27 10.10
N PHE A 184 -9.11 -2.20 9.33
CA PHE A 184 -7.68 -2.50 9.35
C PHE A 184 -6.81 -1.29 9.02
N ALA A 185 -7.15 -0.54 7.98
CA ALA A 185 -6.34 0.59 7.54
C ALA A 185 -6.41 1.82 8.47
N GLU A 186 -7.52 2.01 9.19
CA GLU A 186 -7.75 3.19 10.02
C GLU A 186 -7.68 2.91 11.53
N THR A 187 -7.51 1.65 11.94
CA THR A 187 -7.40 1.29 13.37
C THR A 187 -6.27 2.05 14.06
N THR A 188 -6.43 2.28 15.35
CA THR A 188 -5.39 2.75 16.27
C THR A 188 -4.89 1.62 17.19
N ALA A 189 -5.51 0.42 17.07
CA ALA A 189 -5.11 -0.79 17.78
C ALA A 189 -4.00 -1.55 17.03
N CYS A 190 -3.66 -2.75 17.47
CA CYS A 190 -2.68 -3.60 16.80
C CYS A 190 -3.19 -4.03 15.42
N ARG A 191 -2.39 -3.80 14.35
CA ARG A 191 -2.75 -4.20 12.98
C ARG A 191 -2.91 -5.70 12.83
N ARG A 192 -1.97 -6.47 13.39
CA ARG A 192 -2.00 -7.93 13.36
C ARG A 192 -3.30 -8.45 13.99
N GLN A 193 -3.63 -8.00 15.20
CA GLN A 193 -4.84 -8.43 15.87
C GLN A 193 -6.10 -8.04 15.11
N THR A 194 -6.15 -6.84 14.52
CA THR A 194 -7.29 -6.40 13.68
C THR A 194 -7.49 -7.32 12.47
N LEU A 195 -6.42 -7.85 11.86
CA LEU A 195 -6.54 -8.84 10.78
C LEU A 195 -7.04 -10.17 11.29
N LEU A 196 -6.50 -10.66 12.42
CA LEU A 196 -6.89 -11.93 13.03
C LEU A 196 -8.36 -11.91 13.46
N ASP A 197 -8.81 -10.81 14.08
CA ASP A 197 -10.22 -10.61 14.47
C ASP A 197 -11.15 -10.67 13.25
N ALA A 198 -10.78 -10.01 12.15
CA ALA A 198 -11.57 -10.04 10.92
C ALA A 198 -11.64 -11.43 10.27
N LEU A 199 -10.65 -12.28 10.52
CA LEU A 199 -10.59 -13.67 10.05
C LEU A 199 -11.19 -14.66 11.05
N GLY A 200 -11.62 -14.20 12.23
CA GLY A 200 -12.11 -15.04 13.32
C GLY A 200 -11.03 -15.98 13.87
N ALA A 201 -9.78 -15.52 13.89
CA ALA A 201 -8.66 -16.25 14.44
C ALA A 201 -8.39 -15.84 15.90
N GLU A 202 -7.62 -16.66 16.61
CA GLU A 202 -7.27 -16.42 18.01
C GLU A 202 -6.34 -15.20 18.17
N GLN A 203 -6.25 -14.72 19.41
CA GLN A 203 -5.33 -13.63 19.75
C GLN A 203 -3.87 -14.09 19.63
N ALA A 204 -3.03 -13.21 19.08
CA ALA A 204 -1.61 -13.45 18.93
C ALA A 204 -0.77 -12.29 19.46
N VAL A 205 0.44 -12.61 19.92
CA VAL A 205 1.44 -11.60 20.28
C VAL A 205 1.95 -10.93 19.00
N CYS A 206 1.96 -9.60 18.96
CA CYS A 206 2.43 -8.87 17.80
C CYS A 206 3.96 -8.70 17.81
N ASP A 207 4.64 -9.37 16.89
CA ASP A 207 6.08 -9.25 16.71
C ASP A 207 6.49 -8.06 15.84
N GLY A 208 5.55 -7.45 15.11
CA GLY A 208 5.80 -6.23 14.35
C GLY A 208 4.59 -5.70 13.61
N CYS A 209 4.24 -4.45 13.90
CA CYS A 209 3.36 -3.61 13.07
C CYS A 209 3.64 -2.15 13.38
N ASP A 210 3.31 -1.25 12.45
CA ASP A 210 3.57 0.19 12.59
C ASP A 210 3.07 0.79 13.93
N LEU A 211 1.93 0.34 14.43
CA LEU A 211 1.33 0.87 15.65
C LEU A 211 1.97 0.30 16.93
N CYS A 212 2.32 -0.99 16.94
CA CYS A 212 3.00 -1.60 18.09
C CYS A 212 4.45 -1.15 18.16
N ASP A 213 5.14 -1.05 17.02
CA ASP A 213 6.52 -0.57 16.92
C ASP A 213 6.62 0.89 17.39
N ALA A 214 5.69 1.75 16.94
CA ALA A 214 5.63 3.15 17.39
C ALA A 214 5.43 3.27 18.92
N ARG A 215 4.59 2.41 19.54
CA ARG A 215 4.41 2.37 21.00
C ARG A 215 5.66 1.94 21.74
N LYS A 216 6.47 1.07 21.12
CA LYS A 216 7.77 0.62 21.66
C LYS A 216 8.91 1.60 21.34
N GLY A 217 8.65 2.70 20.60
CA GLY A 217 9.67 3.66 20.14
C GLY A 217 10.59 3.11 19.05
N ILE A 218 10.23 2.02 18.40
CA ILE A 218 11.00 1.41 17.31
C ILE A 218 10.71 2.19 16.02
N LYS A 219 11.76 2.76 15.43
CA LYS A 219 11.66 3.40 14.10
C LYS A 219 11.72 2.37 13.00
N THR A 220 10.79 2.46 12.05
CA THR A 220 10.75 1.57 10.88
C THR A 220 11.33 2.28 9.65
N SER A 221 11.92 1.51 8.72
CA SER A 221 12.50 2.03 7.46
C SER A 221 11.50 2.88 6.67
N SER A 222 10.24 2.46 6.66
CA SER A 222 9.15 3.15 5.97
C SER A 222 8.70 4.48 6.59
N GLU A 223 9.24 4.89 7.76
CA GLU A 223 9.02 6.23 8.33
C GLU A 223 9.73 7.34 7.53
N ASN A 224 10.71 6.98 6.71
CA ASN A 224 11.48 7.89 5.88
C ASN A 224 10.77 8.34 4.58
N LEU A 225 9.50 7.96 4.38
CA LEU A 225 8.72 8.50 3.27
C LEU A 225 8.65 10.03 3.39
N ILE A 226 8.96 10.73 2.30
CA ILE A 226 8.77 12.17 2.23
C ILE A 226 7.30 12.45 2.50
N ALA A 227 7.02 13.14 3.59
CA ALA A 227 5.66 13.53 3.95
C ALA A 227 5.17 14.57 2.94
N ASP A 228 4.66 14.09 1.81
CA ASP A 228 4.33 14.84 0.61
C ASP A 228 3.45 16.08 0.88
N TYR A 229 2.45 15.94 1.72
CA TYR A 229 1.54 17.05 2.07
C TYR A 229 2.15 18.07 3.06
N SER A 230 3.10 17.66 3.88
CA SER A 230 3.65 18.54 4.93
C SER A 230 4.44 19.71 4.35
N ILE A 231 5.14 19.50 3.25
CA ILE A 231 5.87 20.54 2.53
C ILE A 231 4.91 21.57 1.96
N VAL A 232 3.82 21.13 1.32
CA VAL A 232 2.78 22.02 0.78
C VAL A 232 2.14 22.85 1.89
N LEU A 233 1.77 22.23 3.02
CA LEU A 233 1.19 22.96 4.15
C LEU A 233 2.17 23.96 4.77
N LYS A 234 3.46 23.59 4.91
CA LYS A 234 4.50 24.50 5.42
C LYS A 234 4.67 25.73 4.55
N LEU A 235 4.65 25.57 3.21
CA LEU A 235 4.73 26.70 2.27
C LEU A 235 3.57 27.67 2.48
N VAL A 236 2.34 27.17 2.49
CA VAL A 236 1.15 28.03 2.66
C VAL A 236 1.11 28.67 4.04
N LYS A 237 1.45 27.95 5.12
CA LYS A 237 1.52 28.51 6.48
C LYS A 237 2.52 29.66 6.59
N ARG A 238 3.69 29.53 5.95
CA ARG A 238 4.73 30.59 5.97
C ARG A 238 4.34 31.86 5.23
N LYS A 239 3.53 31.74 4.17
CA LYS A 239 3.11 32.83 3.31
C LYS A 239 1.60 32.74 3.04
N ASN A 240 0.81 32.90 4.08
CA ASN A 240 -0.65 32.77 4.02
C ASN A 240 -1.25 33.77 3.01
N LYS A 241 -2.17 33.30 2.17
CA LYS A 241 -2.80 34.06 1.07
C LYS A 241 -1.84 34.66 0.03
N PHE A 242 -0.60 34.18 -0.02
CA PHE A 242 0.40 34.62 -1.02
C PHE A 242 0.28 33.80 -2.32
N TYR A 243 0.07 32.51 -2.21
CA TYR A 243 0.12 31.59 -3.34
C TYR A 243 -1.17 31.56 -4.15
N THR A 244 -1.05 31.53 -5.50
CA THR A 244 -2.04 30.92 -6.39
C THR A 244 -1.74 29.43 -6.50
N LYS A 245 -2.61 28.65 -7.17
CA LYS A 245 -2.38 27.21 -7.36
C LYS A 245 -1.09 26.95 -8.17
N GLU A 246 -0.87 27.72 -9.24
CA GLU A 246 0.27 27.59 -10.14
C GLU A 246 1.60 27.94 -9.43
N THR A 247 1.62 29.02 -8.66
CA THR A 247 2.83 29.43 -7.93
C THR A 247 3.13 28.48 -6.77
N LEU A 248 2.11 27.96 -6.10
CA LEU A 248 2.27 26.93 -5.06
C LEU A 248 2.81 25.63 -5.64
N GLU A 249 2.28 25.19 -6.79
CA GLU A 249 2.75 24.01 -7.49
C GLU A 249 4.24 24.11 -7.80
N LYS A 250 4.67 25.22 -8.45
CA LYS A 250 6.06 25.43 -8.83
C LYS A 250 7.01 25.32 -7.64
N ASP A 251 6.68 26.00 -6.54
CA ASP A 251 7.51 25.98 -5.33
C ASP A 251 7.48 24.64 -4.61
N ALA A 252 6.29 24.01 -4.50
CA ALA A 252 6.12 22.72 -3.87
C ALA A 252 6.86 21.60 -4.62
N VAL A 253 6.69 21.52 -5.94
CA VAL A 253 7.37 20.51 -6.77
C VAL A 253 8.88 20.69 -6.72
N LYS A 254 9.37 21.94 -6.72
CA LYS A 254 10.80 22.24 -6.57
C LYS A 254 11.35 21.72 -5.24
N LEU A 255 10.68 21.99 -4.12
CA LEU A 255 11.13 21.55 -2.79
C LEU A 255 10.99 20.02 -2.61
N LEU A 256 9.89 19.44 -3.07
CA LEU A 256 9.69 18.01 -3.04
C LEU A 256 10.76 17.26 -3.86
N ASN A 257 11.13 17.78 -5.03
CA ASN A 257 12.20 17.21 -5.83
C ASN A 257 13.59 17.44 -5.22
N ALA A 258 13.82 18.56 -4.54
CA ALA A 258 15.08 18.78 -3.82
C ALA A 258 15.26 17.73 -2.71
N GLU A 259 14.21 17.48 -1.94
CA GLU A 259 14.21 16.45 -0.88
C GLU A 259 14.33 15.04 -1.47
N SER A 260 13.59 14.77 -2.55
CA SER A 260 13.66 13.50 -3.27
C SER A 260 15.06 13.22 -3.83
N ARG A 261 15.74 14.22 -4.41
CA ARG A 261 17.13 14.07 -4.86
C ARG A 261 18.08 13.78 -3.70
N ARG A 262 17.88 14.42 -2.55
CA ARG A 262 18.71 14.19 -1.36
C ARG A 262 18.61 12.76 -0.86
N ILE A 263 17.40 12.17 -0.86
CA ILE A 263 17.12 10.83 -0.31
C ILE A 263 17.30 9.73 -1.35
N LEU A 264 16.80 9.94 -2.57
CA LEU A 264 16.69 8.91 -3.61
C LEU A 264 17.66 9.12 -4.80
N GLY A 265 18.28 10.29 -4.90
CA GLY A 265 19.03 10.69 -6.09
C GLY A 265 18.17 11.06 -7.31
N LEU A 266 16.84 11.18 -7.17
CA LEU A 266 15.89 11.26 -8.27
C LEU A 266 14.87 12.39 -8.11
N ASN A 267 14.36 12.87 -9.26
CA ASN A 267 13.21 13.76 -9.32
C ASN A 267 11.96 12.92 -9.63
N ILE A 268 11.10 12.70 -8.65
CA ILE A 268 9.89 11.88 -8.80
C ILE A 268 8.59 12.68 -8.74
N TRP A 269 8.67 13.96 -8.42
CA TRP A 269 7.51 14.83 -8.25
C TRP A 269 7.24 15.67 -9.50
N ASN A 270 5.99 15.69 -9.94
CA ASN A 270 5.52 16.38 -11.13
C ASN A 270 4.13 17.00 -10.88
N HIS A 271 3.59 17.66 -11.90
CA HIS A 271 2.24 18.26 -11.87
C HIS A 271 1.16 17.27 -11.37
N LYS A 272 1.12 16.06 -11.91
CA LYS A 272 0.10 15.04 -11.55
C LYS A 272 0.18 14.63 -10.07
N ALA A 273 1.38 14.52 -9.53
CA ALA A 273 1.60 14.23 -8.12
C ALA A 273 1.14 15.40 -7.23
N PHE A 274 1.48 16.65 -7.62
CA PHE A 274 1.01 17.84 -6.92
C PHE A 274 -0.51 17.95 -6.93
N GLU A 275 -1.17 17.72 -8.06
CA GLU A 275 -2.63 17.73 -8.17
C GLU A 275 -3.30 16.75 -7.20
N SER A 276 -2.72 15.56 -7.05
CA SER A 276 -3.21 14.57 -6.09
C SER A 276 -3.14 15.07 -4.64
N ILE A 277 -2.00 15.70 -4.27
CA ILE A 277 -1.81 16.27 -2.94
C ILE A 277 -2.77 17.45 -2.73
N PHE A 278 -2.80 18.39 -3.68
CA PHE A 278 -3.58 19.62 -3.58
C PHE A 278 -5.08 19.35 -3.46
N SER A 279 -5.61 18.50 -4.34
CA SER A 279 -7.02 18.09 -4.33
C SER A 279 -7.42 17.44 -3.01
N GLN A 280 -6.55 16.61 -2.43
CA GLN A 280 -6.80 15.97 -1.15
C GLN A 280 -6.76 16.98 0.01
N LEU A 281 -5.81 17.91 0.02
CA LEU A 281 -5.71 18.96 1.04
C LEU A 281 -6.92 19.90 1.03
N ILE A 282 -7.45 20.24 -0.14
CA ILE A 282 -8.71 21.00 -0.29
C ILE A 282 -9.89 20.17 0.24
N SER A 283 -10.00 18.91 -0.18
CA SER A 283 -11.07 18.00 0.25
C SER A 283 -11.06 17.75 1.76
N ASP A 284 -9.89 17.70 2.39
CA ASP A 284 -9.70 17.55 3.84
C ASP A 284 -9.89 18.87 4.61
N SER A 285 -10.25 19.94 3.91
CA SER A 285 -10.39 21.30 4.48
C SER A 285 -9.11 21.83 5.14
N LYS A 286 -7.94 21.26 4.83
CA LYS A 286 -6.63 21.73 5.32
C LYS A 286 -6.13 22.94 4.55
N LEU A 287 -6.55 23.07 3.29
CA LEU A 287 -6.35 24.25 2.45
C LEU A 287 -7.69 24.77 1.94
N LYS A 288 -7.78 26.07 1.79
CA LYS A 288 -8.94 26.77 1.22
C LYS A 288 -8.49 27.77 0.16
N ILE A 289 -9.38 28.04 -0.82
CA ILE A 289 -9.17 29.04 -1.86
C ILE A 289 -10.09 30.24 -1.53
N ALA A 290 -9.49 31.42 -1.46
CA ALA A 290 -10.22 32.64 -1.16
C ALA A 290 -11.18 33.04 -2.29
N LYS A 291 -12.42 33.44 -1.94
CA LYS A 291 -13.48 33.75 -2.92
C LYS A 291 -13.64 35.24 -3.21
N TYR A 292 -13.25 36.12 -2.29
CA TYR A 292 -13.48 37.58 -2.39
C TYR A 292 -12.18 38.36 -2.55
N LEU A 293 -11.85 39.23 -1.61
CA LEU A 293 -10.74 40.18 -1.65
C LEU A 293 -9.39 39.56 -2.10
N TRP A 294 -9.18 38.27 -1.85
CA TRP A 294 -7.99 37.49 -2.20
C TRP A 294 -8.32 36.36 -3.18
N LYS A 295 -9.22 36.65 -4.14
CA LYS A 295 -9.72 35.64 -5.10
C LYS A 295 -8.60 34.78 -5.69
N GLY A 296 -8.75 33.46 -5.59
CA GLY A 296 -7.78 32.48 -6.09
C GLY A 296 -6.54 32.27 -5.21
N ARG A 297 -6.39 33.02 -4.09
CA ARG A 297 -5.28 32.81 -3.15
C ARG A 297 -5.57 31.66 -2.19
N ILE A 298 -4.52 30.92 -1.85
CA ILE A 298 -4.60 29.72 -1.02
C ILE A 298 -4.20 30.06 0.40
N TYR A 299 -4.94 29.50 1.36
CA TYR A 299 -4.66 29.66 2.79
C TYR A 299 -4.97 28.36 3.56
N THR A 300 -4.37 28.21 4.74
CA THR A 300 -4.66 27.09 5.65
C THR A 300 -5.97 27.35 6.40
N ALA A 301 -6.73 26.27 6.60
CA ALA A 301 -7.96 26.33 7.38
C ALA A 301 -7.70 26.58 8.86
#